data_2ebf25d31f50180c9c9f4fa8025ecd20
#
_entry.id   2ebf25d31f50180c9c9f4fa8025ecd20
#
_cell.length_a   1.000
_cell.length_b   1.000
_cell.length_c   1.000
_cell.angle_alpha   90.00
_cell.angle_beta   90.00
_cell.angle_gamma   90.00
#
_symmetry.space_group_name_H-M   'P 1'
#
loop_
_entity.id
_entity.type
_entity.pdbx_description
1 polymer ?
#
loop_
_entity_poly.entity_id
_entity_poly.type
_entity_poly.pdbx_seq_one_letter_code
_entity_poly.pdbx_strand_id
1 'polypeptide(L)'
;MTRKIQQVKFSELVPCRTAFIDTHNPGTEGKENFTIIGGGVSENPEQYVHIKETPGFNIGGARQPAGCTNSLHSHRTAEVFIIHSGSWRMFWGLEGNDGAVVLNPGD
;
A
#
# COMPACT_ATOMS: atom_id res chain seq x y z
N MET A 1 -10.03 -26.32 -20.59
CA MET A 1 -9.93 -24.94 -20.10
C MET A 1 -8.47 -24.51 -20.07
N THR A 2 -8.14 -23.43 -20.71
CA THR A 2 -6.78 -22.91 -20.70
C THR A 2 -6.63 -21.92 -19.54
N ARG A 3 -5.66 -22.17 -18.67
CA ARG A 3 -5.30 -21.23 -17.60
C ARG A 3 -4.21 -20.31 -18.13
N LYS A 4 -4.34 -19.03 -17.85
CA LYS A 4 -3.35 -18.03 -18.22
C LYS A 4 -2.69 -17.49 -16.98
N ILE A 5 -1.41 -17.19 -17.08
CA ILE A 5 -0.71 -16.43 -16.05
C ILE A 5 -1.25 -15.01 -16.11
N GLN A 6 -1.69 -14.51 -14.97
CA GLN A 6 -2.05 -13.11 -14.82
C GLN A 6 -0.85 -12.35 -14.32
N GLN A 7 -0.58 -11.21 -14.93
CA GLN A 7 0.56 -10.39 -14.55
C GLN A 7 0.23 -8.92 -14.72
N VAL A 8 0.88 -8.10 -13.94
CA VAL A 8 0.92 -6.66 -14.12
C VAL A 8 2.35 -6.20 -13.87
N LYS A 9 2.89 -5.40 -14.78
CA LYS A 9 4.23 -4.85 -14.62
C LYS A 9 4.17 -3.61 -13.74
N PHE A 10 5.23 -3.35 -13.00
CA PHE A 10 5.32 -2.16 -12.15
C PHE A 10 5.02 -0.89 -12.94
N SER A 11 5.52 -0.78 -14.17
CA SER A 11 5.29 0.36 -15.04
C SER A 11 3.84 0.53 -15.51
N GLU A 12 3.01 -0.51 -15.34
CA GLU A 12 1.60 -0.50 -15.76
C GLU A 12 0.66 -0.19 -14.61
N LEU A 13 1.17 -0.02 -13.39
CA LEU A 13 0.34 0.23 -12.21
C LEU A 13 -0.36 1.59 -12.34
N VAL A 14 -1.67 1.59 -12.09
CA VAL A 14 -2.50 2.79 -12.12
C VAL A 14 -2.62 3.33 -10.69
N PRO A 15 -2.06 4.51 -10.41
CA PRO A 15 -2.09 5.05 -9.06
C PRO A 15 -3.45 5.64 -8.69
N CYS A 16 -3.76 5.57 -7.40
CA CYS A 16 -4.84 6.29 -6.79
C CYS A 16 -4.27 7.20 -5.72
N ARG A 17 -4.53 8.50 -5.81
CA ARG A 17 -4.03 9.50 -4.86
C ARG A 17 -5.03 9.82 -3.76
N THR A 18 -6.22 9.22 -3.83
CA THR A 18 -7.32 9.44 -2.89
C THR A 18 -7.82 8.12 -2.32
N ALA A 19 -6.93 7.14 -2.19
CA ALA A 19 -7.29 5.79 -1.74
C ALA A 19 -7.77 5.77 -0.30
N PHE A 20 -7.23 6.64 0.56
CA PHE A 20 -7.53 6.69 1.98
C PHE A 20 -7.82 8.12 2.42
N ILE A 21 -8.63 8.24 3.45
CA ILE A 21 -9.04 9.54 3.99
C ILE A 21 -7.86 10.34 4.52
N ASP A 22 -6.81 9.66 5.00
CA ASP A 22 -5.62 10.33 5.54
C ASP A 22 -4.82 11.10 4.48
N THR A 23 -5.11 10.93 3.19
CA THR A 23 -4.45 11.69 2.12
C THR A 23 -4.73 13.20 2.19
N HIS A 24 -5.70 13.59 2.99
CA HIS A 24 -6.00 15.01 3.25
C HIS A 24 -5.23 15.58 4.45
N ASN A 25 -4.50 14.74 5.18
CA ASN A 25 -3.74 15.20 6.35
C ASN A 25 -2.41 15.82 5.93
N PRO A 26 -1.89 16.81 6.68
CA PRO A 26 -0.55 17.33 6.43
C PRO A 26 0.52 16.23 6.51
N GLY A 27 1.49 16.28 5.62
CA GLY A 27 2.58 15.30 5.57
C GLY A 27 2.28 14.04 4.78
N THR A 28 1.07 13.92 4.20
CA THR A 28 0.69 12.76 3.40
C THR A 28 0.53 13.08 1.91
N GLU A 29 0.90 14.29 1.50
CA GLU A 29 0.77 14.73 0.12
C GLU A 29 1.65 13.92 -0.82
N GLY A 30 1.12 13.61 -1.99
CA GLY A 30 1.84 12.87 -3.03
C GLY A 30 1.83 11.36 -2.87
N LYS A 31 1.12 10.85 -1.88
CA LYS A 31 0.96 9.41 -1.69
C LYS A 31 0.18 8.81 -2.87
N GLU A 32 0.71 7.72 -3.43
CA GLU A 32 0.06 6.96 -4.48
C GLU A 32 -0.15 5.53 -4.00
N ASN A 33 -1.37 5.02 -4.14
CA ASN A 33 -1.71 3.65 -3.78
C ASN A 33 -2.14 2.87 -5.01
N PHE A 34 -1.84 1.58 -5.00
CA PHE A 34 -2.16 0.68 -6.10
C PHE A 34 -2.88 -0.54 -5.54
N THR A 35 -3.96 -0.95 -6.18
CA THR A 35 -4.62 -2.23 -5.86
C THR A 35 -4.19 -3.24 -6.92
N ILE A 36 -3.37 -4.20 -6.52
CA ILE A 36 -2.76 -5.14 -7.47
C ILE A 36 -3.59 -6.41 -7.57
N ILE A 37 -3.82 -7.10 -6.46
CA ILE A 37 -4.66 -8.31 -6.44
C ILE A 37 -5.76 -8.14 -5.41
N GLY A 38 -7.00 -8.32 -5.85
CA GLY A 38 -8.18 -8.22 -5.00
C GLY A 38 -8.56 -6.80 -4.68
N GLY A 39 -9.84 -6.54 -4.55
CA GLY A 39 -10.38 -5.24 -4.19
C GLY A 39 -10.65 -5.09 -2.70
N GLY A 40 -11.14 -3.92 -2.30
CA GLY A 40 -11.70 -3.69 -0.97
C GLY A 40 -10.77 -3.13 0.08
N VAL A 41 -9.49 -2.91 -0.23
CA VAL A 41 -8.55 -2.30 0.72
C VAL A 41 -8.66 -0.78 0.70
N SER A 42 -8.79 -0.19 -0.49
CA SER A 42 -8.92 1.25 -0.64
C SER A 42 -10.28 1.75 -0.14
N GLU A 43 -10.29 2.92 0.49
CA GLU A 43 -11.53 3.61 0.85
C GLU A 43 -12.19 4.27 -0.36
N ASN A 44 -11.50 4.37 -1.48
CA ASN A 44 -12.05 4.87 -2.73
C ASN A 44 -12.52 3.69 -3.59
N PRO A 45 -13.83 3.50 -3.78
CA PRO A 45 -14.36 2.37 -4.55
C PRO A 45 -14.04 2.43 -6.03
N GLU A 46 -13.59 3.58 -6.52
CA GLU A 46 -13.24 3.76 -7.94
C GLU A 46 -11.79 3.40 -8.25
N GLN A 47 -11.01 3.02 -7.24
CA GLN A 47 -9.63 2.63 -7.46
C GLN A 47 -9.56 1.41 -8.38
N TYR A 48 -8.70 1.51 -9.39
CA TYR A 48 -8.51 0.44 -10.37
C TYR A 48 -7.89 -0.80 -9.74
N VAL A 49 -8.50 -1.96 -9.97
CA VAL A 49 -7.99 -3.26 -9.51
C VAL A 49 -7.37 -3.97 -10.72
N HIS A 50 -6.08 -4.26 -10.66
CA HIS A 50 -5.35 -4.83 -11.80
C HIS A 50 -5.67 -6.30 -12.02
N ILE A 51 -5.67 -7.09 -10.96
CA ILE A 51 -6.01 -8.52 -11.00
C ILE A 51 -7.20 -8.72 -10.07
N LYS A 52 -8.36 -9.01 -10.63
CA LYS A 52 -9.64 -9.03 -9.91
C LYS A 52 -9.93 -10.35 -9.20
N GLU A 53 -8.96 -11.24 -9.12
CA GLU A 53 -9.12 -12.49 -8.38
C GLU A 53 -9.31 -12.22 -6.88
N THR A 54 -9.93 -13.18 -6.20
CA THR A 54 -10.16 -13.11 -4.75
C THR A 54 -9.54 -14.33 -4.07
N PRO A 55 -8.22 -14.41 -3.98
CA PRO A 55 -7.54 -15.60 -3.46
C PRO A 55 -7.57 -15.73 -1.94
N GLY A 56 -8.31 -14.89 -1.23
CA GLY A 56 -8.35 -14.89 0.23
C GLY A 56 -7.35 -13.92 0.87
N PHE A 57 -6.63 -13.17 0.06
CA PHE A 57 -5.74 -12.09 0.49
C PHE A 57 -5.74 -10.97 -0.55
N ASN A 58 -5.22 -9.83 -0.18
CA ASN A 58 -5.04 -8.71 -1.10
C ASN A 58 -3.56 -8.37 -1.22
N ILE A 59 -3.15 -7.90 -2.39
CA ILE A 59 -1.83 -7.32 -2.57
C ILE A 59 -2.03 -5.91 -3.10
N GLY A 60 -1.50 -4.96 -2.36
CA GLY A 60 -1.48 -3.55 -2.75
C GLY A 60 -0.06 -3.01 -2.78
N GLY A 61 0.09 -1.82 -3.30
CA GLY A 61 1.36 -1.11 -3.30
C GLY A 61 1.16 0.34 -2.87
N ALA A 62 2.22 0.93 -2.39
CA ALA A 62 2.26 2.35 -2.07
C ALA A 62 3.56 2.95 -2.58
N ARG A 63 3.46 4.14 -3.14
CA ARG A 63 4.62 4.93 -3.55
C ARG A 63 4.46 6.32 -2.95
N GLN A 64 5.47 6.78 -2.23
CA GLN A 64 5.41 8.03 -1.49
C GLN A 64 6.68 8.83 -1.72
N PRO A 65 6.58 10.17 -1.86
CA PRO A 65 7.78 11.00 -1.85
C PRO A 65 8.48 10.96 -0.51
N ALA A 66 9.76 11.28 -0.49
CA ALA A 66 10.53 11.36 0.75
C ALA A 66 9.85 12.32 1.73
N GLY A 67 9.82 11.93 3.00
CA GLY A 67 9.16 12.72 4.05
C GLY A 67 7.65 12.56 4.14
N CYS A 68 7.02 11.85 3.22
CA CYS A 68 5.60 11.54 3.29
C CYS A 68 5.34 10.51 4.40
N THR A 69 4.27 10.70 5.14
CA THR A 69 3.91 9.83 6.26
C THR A 69 2.53 9.23 6.09
N ASN A 70 2.24 8.19 6.86
CA ASN A 70 0.91 7.62 7.00
C ASN A 70 0.40 7.88 8.41
N SER A 71 -0.92 8.04 8.53
CA SER A 71 -1.55 8.14 9.84
C SER A 71 -1.39 6.83 10.60
N LEU A 72 -1.15 6.94 11.90
CA LEU A 72 -1.08 5.78 12.78
C LEU A 72 -2.44 5.10 12.84
N HIS A 73 -2.46 3.80 12.57
CA HIS A 73 -3.70 3.03 12.54
C HIS A 73 -3.41 1.56 12.85
N SER A 74 -4.47 0.79 13.02
CA SER A 74 -4.35 -0.64 13.26
C SER A 74 -5.36 -1.41 12.42
N HIS A 75 -5.08 -2.68 12.22
CA HIS A 75 -5.95 -3.63 11.50
C HIS A 75 -6.15 -4.88 12.36
N ARG A 76 -7.25 -5.57 12.12
CA ARG A 76 -7.52 -6.87 12.74
C ARG A 76 -6.87 -8.02 11.97
N THR A 77 -6.42 -7.75 10.76
CA THR A 77 -5.78 -8.73 9.88
C THR A 77 -4.28 -8.53 9.86
N ALA A 78 -3.56 -9.58 9.54
CA ALA A 78 -2.11 -9.49 9.36
C ALA A 78 -1.78 -8.70 8.10
N GLU A 79 -0.67 -7.96 8.16
CA GLU A 79 -0.10 -7.26 7.02
C GLU A 79 1.36 -7.63 6.87
N VAL A 80 1.82 -7.70 5.62
CA VAL A 80 3.22 -7.90 5.28
C VAL A 80 3.66 -6.77 4.37
N PHE A 81 4.78 -6.17 4.68
CA PHE A 81 5.37 -5.10 3.86
C PHE A 81 6.68 -5.60 3.27
N ILE A 82 6.83 -5.41 1.96
CA ILE A 82 8.06 -5.72 1.24
C ILE A 82 8.48 -4.44 0.54
N ILE A 83 9.72 -4.01 0.76
CA ILE A 83 10.23 -2.77 0.21
C ILE A 83 10.79 -3.02 -1.18
N HIS A 84 10.22 -2.33 -2.17
CA HIS A 84 10.66 -2.41 -3.55
C HIS A 84 11.81 -1.43 -3.83
N SER A 85 11.68 -0.19 -3.35
CA SER A 85 12.71 0.84 -3.56
C SER A 85 12.65 1.88 -2.45
N GLY A 86 13.76 2.59 -2.25
CA GLY A 86 13.89 3.58 -1.19
C GLY A 86 14.01 2.96 0.19
N SER A 87 13.96 3.79 1.21
CA SER A 87 14.00 3.35 2.61
C SER A 87 12.73 3.78 3.31
N TRP A 88 12.17 2.90 4.11
CA TRP A 88 10.92 3.12 4.82
C TRP A 88 11.14 2.94 6.31
N ARG A 89 10.70 3.92 7.09
CA ARG A 89 10.70 3.83 8.54
C ARG A 89 9.32 3.37 9.00
N MET A 90 9.25 2.18 9.57
CA MET A 90 8.04 1.65 10.20
C MET A 90 8.12 1.92 11.69
N PHE A 91 7.04 2.42 12.28
CA PHE A 91 6.99 2.72 13.71
C PHE A 91 5.65 2.26 14.29
N TRP A 92 5.61 2.04 15.59
CA TRP A 92 4.44 1.48 16.25
C TRP A 92 4.26 2.01 17.67
N GLY A 93 3.11 1.66 18.27
CA GLY A 93 2.69 2.09 19.59
C GLY A 93 1.49 3.00 19.53
N LEU A 94 0.82 3.21 20.66
CA LEU A 94 -0.37 4.05 20.72
C LEU A 94 -0.11 5.49 20.27
N GLU A 95 1.10 5.98 20.53
CA GLU A 95 1.53 7.31 20.13
C GLU A 95 2.61 7.29 19.05
N GLY A 96 2.89 6.09 18.49
CA GLY A 96 3.87 5.91 17.42
C GLY A 96 5.33 5.96 17.89
N ASN A 97 5.60 5.81 19.17
CA ASN A 97 6.95 5.94 19.74
C ASN A 97 7.40 4.73 20.58
N ASP A 98 6.72 3.59 20.50
CA ASP A 98 7.13 2.37 21.20
C ASP A 98 8.29 1.66 20.49
N GLY A 99 8.49 1.90 19.23
CA GLY A 99 9.60 1.35 18.48
C GLY A 99 9.55 1.75 17.02
N ALA A 100 10.65 1.54 16.32
CA ALA A 100 10.76 1.81 14.90
C ALA A 100 11.84 0.93 14.26
N VAL A 101 11.69 0.69 12.96
CA VAL A 101 12.69 0.00 12.16
C VAL A 101 12.77 0.65 10.80
N VAL A 102 13.97 0.69 10.21
CA VAL A 102 14.17 1.14 8.83
C VAL A 102 14.32 -0.09 7.95
N LEU A 103 13.51 -0.14 6.91
CA LEU A 103 13.50 -1.21 5.92
C LEU A 103 14.05 -0.69 4.60
N ASN A 104 14.86 -1.50 3.95
CA ASN A 104 15.51 -1.20 2.67
C ASN A 104 15.02 -2.16 1.59
N PRO A 105 15.33 -1.92 0.31
CA PRO A 105 14.87 -2.80 -0.77
C PRO A 105 15.21 -4.27 -0.52
N GLY A 106 14.19 -5.12 -0.67
CA GLY A 106 14.30 -6.55 -0.40
C GLY A 106 13.95 -6.96 1.03
N ASP A 107 13.77 -5.99 1.90
CA ASP A 107 13.34 -6.29 3.27
C ASP A 107 11.83 -6.49 3.37
#